data_08449dc694a66ad614baf6e4a37828b8
#
_entry.id   08449dc694a66ad614baf6e4a37828b8
#
_cell.length_a   1.000
_cell.length_b   1.000
_cell.length_c   1.000
_cell.angle_alpha   90.00
_cell.angle_beta   90.00
_cell.angle_gamma   90.00
#
_symmetry.space_group_name_H-M   'P 1'
#
loop_
_entity.id
_entity.type
_entity.pdbx_description
1 polymer ?
#
loop_
_entity_poly.entity_id
_entity_poly.type
_entity_poly.pdbx_seq_one_letter_code
_entity_poly.pdbx_strand_id
1 'polypeptide(L)'
;MTERLPVGVIGVGSMGQHHARVYQELPSAELVGVADVNAEAAAKTAAQYGTMPTSVESLLSAAAAVSIAVPTPYHYDTAMAAIEAGVGVLIEKPIAEEPAQGRELLVAAEEAGVTLQVGHIERFNPAVRTLETVAGDLDVIAVDSQRLGPPAGREIADGVATDLMIHDADVLLSLVDEPVADVYAAETAGDQYVAATVEFETGVVATLTASRVTQQKVRTLSITAESCRVTVDYIDQSVRINRHSLPEYVETDGEVRYRHENVVERPTVENGEPLKKELTAFVEAARTGAEPVVTAADGVRALELVQRVEAVAASE
;
A
#
# COMPACT_ATOMS: atom_id res chain seq x y z
N MET A 1 8.96 7.70 30.48
CA MET A 1 8.71 6.54 29.60
C MET A 1 7.32 6.77 29.06
N THR A 2 7.16 6.91 27.75
CA THR A 2 5.85 6.99 27.10
C THR A 2 5.11 5.67 27.35
N GLU A 3 3.87 5.74 27.78
CA GLU A 3 3.00 4.58 27.99
C GLU A 3 2.85 3.83 26.67
N ARG A 4 2.95 2.50 26.70
CA ARG A 4 2.75 1.65 25.51
C ARG A 4 1.28 1.64 25.14
N LEU A 5 0.97 1.74 23.85
CA LEU A 5 -0.40 1.62 23.37
C LEU A 5 -0.83 0.15 23.40
N PRO A 6 -1.93 -0.22 24.09
CA PRO A 6 -2.48 -1.57 24.04
C PRO A 6 -3.03 -1.84 22.63
N VAL A 7 -2.47 -2.85 21.95
CA VAL A 7 -2.85 -3.20 20.59
C VAL A 7 -3.27 -4.66 20.47
N GLY A 8 -4.18 -4.95 19.53
CA GLY A 8 -4.62 -6.30 19.23
C GLY A 8 -4.51 -6.67 17.77
N VAL A 9 -4.63 -7.96 17.47
CA VAL A 9 -4.71 -8.46 16.07
C VAL A 9 -5.93 -9.35 15.93
N ILE A 10 -6.78 -9.04 14.95
CA ILE A 10 -7.96 -9.82 14.58
C ILE A 10 -7.67 -10.49 13.23
N GLY A 11 -7.71 -11.83 13.21
CA GLY A 11 -7.23 -12.64 12.10
C GLY A 11 -5.73 -12.92 12.22
N VAL A 12 -5.35 -14.19 12.46
CA VAL A 12 -3.95 -14.62 12.57
C VAL A 12 -3.54 -15.55 11.43
N GLY A 13 -4.03 -15.26 10.24
CA GLY A 13 -3.54 -15.82 8.98
C GLY A 13 -2.10 -15.37 8.70
N SER A 14 -1.66 -15.42 7.44
CA SER A 14 -0.29 -15.07 7.07
C SER A 14 0.07 -13.64 7.49
N MET A 15 -0.76 -12.64 7.14
CA MET A 15 -0.48 -11.23 7.47
C MET A 15 -0.63 -10.95 8.97
N GLY A 16 -1.70 -11.44 9.61
CA GLY A 16 -1.90 -11.20 11.04
C GLY A 16 -0.77 -11.74 11.93
N GLN A 17 -0.13 -12.85 11.57
CA GLN A 17 1.06 -13.34 12.25
C GLN A 17 2.25 -12.37 12.13
N HIS A 18 2.41 -11.73 10.95
CA HIS A 18 3.44 -10.70 10.77
C HIS A 18 3.12 -9.45 11.60
N HIS A 19 1.85 -9.03 11.68
CA HIS A 19 1.42 -7.94 12.55
C HIS A 19 1.71 -8.24 14.03
N ALA A 20 1.32 -9.43 14.51
CA ALA A 20 1.58 -9.84 15.89
C ALA A 20 3.08 -9.83 16.22
N ARG A 21 3.94 -10.32 15.30
CA ARG A 21 5.40 -10.27 15.44
C ARG A 21 5.89 -8.82 15.56
N VAL A 22 5.47 -7.96 14.64
CA VAL A 22 5.94 -6.57 14.63
C VAL A 22 5.48 -5.82 15.88
N TYR A 23 4.22 -5.96 16.29
CA TYR A 23 3.75 -5.32 17.54
C TYR A 23 4.54 -5.78 18.75
N GLN A 24 4.91 -7.05 18.84
CA GLN A 24 5.78 -7.56 19.92
C GLN A 24 7.16 -6.92 19.89
N GLU A 25 7.68 -6.54 18.72
CA GLU A 25 8.99 -5.88 18.57
C GLU A 25 8.94 -4.37 18.80
N LEU A 26 7.76 -3.72 18.70
CA LEU A 26 7.62 -2.28 18.80
C LEU A 26 7.65 -1.81 20.26
N PRO A 27 8.61 -0.92 20.63
CA PRO A 27 8.68 -0.39 22.00
C PRO A 27 7.46 0.47 22.40
N SER A 28 6.73 1.02 21.41
CA SER A 28 5.57 1.89 21.61
C SER A 28 4.26 1.14 21.72
N ALA A 29 4.24 -0.18 21.47
CA ALA A 29 3.04 -1.01 21.49
C ALA A 29 3.13 -2.07 22.60
N GLU A 30 1.97 -2.49 23.10
CA GLU A 30 1.79 -3.67 23.95
C GLU A 30 0.77 -4.59 23.30
N LEU A 31 1.20 -5.75 22.81
CA LEU A 31 0.30 -6.73 22.20
C LEU A 31 -0.51 -7.43 23.30
N VAL A 32 -1.74 -6.95 23.53
CA VAL A 32 -2.60 -7.44 24.63
C VAL A 32 -3.38 -8.70 24.28
N GLY A 33 -3.53 -9.04 22.99
CA GLY A 33 -4.22 -10.25 22.57
C GLY A 33 -4.28 -10.44 21.07
N VAL A 34 -4.67 -11.65 20.68
CA VAL A 34 -4.97 -12.02 19.27
C VAL A 34 -6.29 -12.79 19.23
N ALA A 35 -7.10 -12.52 18.20
CA ALA A 35 -8.38 -13.19 17.97
C ALA A 35 -8.42 -13.81 16.57
N ASP A 36 -8.97 -15.02 16.47
CA ASP A 36 -9.22 -15.72 15.21
C ASP A 36 -10.40 -16.69 15.38
N VAL A 37 -11.15 -16.93 14.32
CA VAL A 37 -12.20 -17.96 14.31
C VAL A 37 -11.62 -19.37 14.50
N ASN A 38 -10.38 -19.58 14.09
CA ASN A 38 -9.61 -20.77 14.37
C ASN A 38 -8.87 -20.63 15.71
N ALA A 39 -9.48 -21.18 16.76
CA ALA A 39 -8.95 -21.12 18.11
C ALA A 39 -7.54 -21.73 18.27
N GLU A 40 -7.19 -22.75 17.48
CA GLU A 40 -5.86 -23.36 17.51
C GLU A 40 -4.81 -22.41 16.92
N ALA A 41 -5.14 -21.74 15.80
CA ALA A 41 -4.27 -20.73 15.19
C ALA A 41 -4.05 -19.55 16.16
N ALA A 42 -5.11 -19.06 16.79
CA ALA A 42 -5.03 -18.00 17.80
C ALA A 42 -4.13 -18.42 18.98
N ALA A 43 -4.33 -19.61 19.55
CA ALA A 43 -3.54 -20.11 20.66
C ALA A 43 -2.06 -20.28 20.29
N LYS A 44 -1.76 -20.81 19.11
CA LYS A 44 -0.39 -20.95 18.60
C LYS A 44 0.30 -19.60 18.43
N THR A 45 -0.36 -18.64 17.80
CA THR A 45 0.19 -17.30 17.59
C THR A 45 0.39 -16.56 18.91
N ALA A 46 -0.58 -16.67 19.82
CA ALA A 46 -0.48 -16.09 21.16
C ALA A 46 0.73 -16.65 21.94
N ALA A 47 0.91 -17.96 21.94
CA ALA A 47 2.05 -18.60 22.60
C ALA A 47 3.40 -18.19 21.96
N GLN A 48 3.44 -18.04 20.65
CA GLN A 48 4.65 -17.65 19.92
C GLN A 48 5.09 -16.22 20.25
N TYR A 49 4.15 -15.29 20.41
CA TYR A 49 4.45 -13.87 20.62
C TYR A 49 4.18 -13.39 22.05
N GLY A 50 3.97 -14.31 23.00
CA GLY A 50 3.87 -13.99 24.42
C GLY A 50 2.64 -13.14 24.77
N THR A 51 1.51 -13.39 24.12
CA THR A 51 0.22 -12.73 24.35
C THR A 51 -0.88 -13.77 24.64
N MET A 52 -2.14 -13.36 24.66
CA MET A 52 -3.28 -14.24 24.94
C MET A 52 -4.19 -14.42 23.73
N PRO A 53 -4.68 -15.66 23.48
CA PRO A 53 -5.79 -15.85 22.57
C PRO A 53 -7.07 -15.37 23.26
N THR A 54 -7.90 -14.60 22.54
CA THR A 54 -9.12 -14.00 23.13
C THR A 54 -10.24 -13.94 22.10
N SER A 55 -11.47 -13.61 22.52
CA SER A 55 -12.55 -13.27 21.60
C SER A 55 -12.38 -11.86 21.07
N VAL A 56 -12.98 -11.56 19.91
CA VAL A 56 -12.99 -10.21 19.34
C VAL A 56 -13.57 -9.20 20.34
N GLU A 57 -14.69 -9.51 20.97
CA GLU A 57 -15.33 -8.65 21.97
C GLU A 57 -14.41 -8.32 23.15
N SER A 58 -13.74 -9.35 23.71
CA SER A 58 -12.81 -9.16 24.82
C SER A 58 -11.56 -8.38 24.38
N LEU A 59 -11.10 -8.59 23.14
CA LEU A 59 -9.97 -7.86 22.58
C LEU A 59 -10.28 -6.38 22.43
N LEU A 60 -11.45 -6.05 21.85
CA LEU A 60 -11.92 -4.68 21.68
C LEU A 60 -12.13 -3.95 23.03
N SER A 61 -12.45 -4.69 24.08
CA SER A 61 -12.58 -4.10 25.42
C SER A 61 -11.22 -3.80 26.07
N ALA A 62 -10.13 -4.44 25.61
CA ALA A 62 -8.80 -4.34 26.22
C ALA A 62 -7.82 -3.50 25.39
N ALA A 63 -8.01 -3.41 24.08
CA ALA A 63 -7.13 -2.72 23.16
C ALA A 63 -7.56 -1.27 22.92
N ALA A 64 -6.60 -0.38 22.74
CA ALA A 64 -6.84 0.98 22.24
C ALA A 64 -6.83 1.04 20.69
N ALA A 65 -6.16 0.08 20.06
CA ALA A 65 -6.13 -0.05 18.60
C ALA A 65 -5.97 -1.51 18.18
N VAL A 66 -6.48 -1.86 16.99
CA VAL A 66 -6.39 -3.22 16.45
C VAL A 66 -5.95 -3.22 14.99
N SER A 67 -5.20 -4.26 14.59
CA SER A 67 -5.05 -4.63 13.18
C SER A 67 -6.08 -5.69 12.81
N ILE A 68 -6.76 -5.49 11.69
CA ILE A 68 -7.72 -6.42 11.10
C ILE A 68 -7.09 -7.04 9.86
N ALA A 69 -6.78 -8.35 9.94
CA ALA A 69 -6.15 -9.14 8.90
C ALA A 69 -6.95 -10.44 8.62
N VAL A 70 -8.27 -10.31 8.65
CA VAL A 70 -9.22 -11.35 8.26
C VAL A 70 -9.38 -11.37 6.73
N PRO A 71 -10.06 -12.36 6.11
CA PRO A 71 -10.41 -12.30 4.69
C PRO A 71 -11.34 -11.10 4.38
N THR A 72 -11.20 -10.54 3.19
CA THR A 72 -11.89 -9.32 2.72
C THR A 72 -13.40 -9.26 3.03
N PRO A 73 -14.20 -10.35 2.84
CA PRO A 73 -15.63 -10.32 3.15
C PRO A 73 -15.98 -9.98 4.60
N TYR A 74 -15.02 -10.13 5.51
CA TYR A 74 -15.24 -9.84 6.95
C TYR A 74 -14.64 -8.50 7.38
N HIS A 75 -14.02 -7.75 6.47
CA HIS A 75 -13.37 -6.48 6.78
C HIS A 75 -14.38 -5.47 7.34
N TYR A 76 -15.47 -5.23 6.61
CA TYR A 76 -16.48 -4.22 6.96
C TYR A 76 -17.07 -4.45 8.35
N ASP A 77 -17.62 -5.63 8.60
CA ASP A 77 -18.31 -5.92 9.88
C ASP A 77 -17.33 -5.87 11.05
N THR A 78 -16.10 -6.38 10.85
CA THR A 78 -15.07 -6.40 11.91
C THR A 78 -14.58 -4.99 12.22
N ALA A 79 -14.36 -4.15 11.19
CA ALA A 79 -13.93 -2.78 11.37
C ALA A 79 -15.02 -1.93 12.01
N MET A 80 -16.29 -2.08 11.59
CA MET A 80 -17.41 -1.38 12.17
C MET A 80 -17.55 -1.68 13.66
N ALA A 81 -17.45 -2.97 14.06
CA ALA A 81 -17.49 -3.34 15.48
C ALA A 81 -16.35 -2.73 16.31
N ALA A 82 -15.15 -2.59 15.73
CA ALA A 82 -14.04 -1.94 16.41
C ALA A 82 -14.26 -0.41 16.52
N ILE A 83 -14.72 0.24 15.47
CA ILE A 83 -15.05 1.67 15.46
C ILE A 83 -16.14 1.99 16.50
N GLU A 84 -17.23 1.21 16.53
CA GLU A 84 -18.32 1.35 17.50
C GLU A 84 -17.85 1.16 18.95
N ALA A 85 -16.82 0.33 19.15
CA ALA A 85 -16.18 0.16 20.46
C ALA A 85 -15.21 1.30 20.82
N GLY A 86 -15.01 2.29 19.96
CA GLY A 86 -14.08 3.40 20.16
C GLY A 86 -12.60 2.99 20.02
N VAL A 87 -12.31 1.93 19.27
CA VAL A 87 -10.98 1.36 19.09
C VAL A 87 -10.42 1.78 17.72
N GLY A 88 -9.18 2.29 17.69
CA GLY A 88 -8.49 2.62 16.45
C GLY A 88 -8.25 1.38 15.57
N VAL A 89 -8.37 1.52 14.25
CA VAL A 89 -8.34 0.41 13.30
C VAL A 89 -7.24 0.61 12.26
N LEU A 90 -6.38 -0.40 12.09
CA LEU A 90 -5.67 -0.64 10.85
C LEU A 90 -6.31 -1.84 10.17
N ILE A 91 -6.85 -1.63 8.98
CA ILE A 91 -7.50 -2.68 8.18
C ILE A 91 -6.63 -3.04 6.98
N GLU A 92 -6.38 -4.34 6.76
CA GLU A 92 -5.66 -4.81 5.58
C GLU A 92 -6.40 -4.47 4.28
N LYS A 93 -5.63 -4.35 3.21
CA LYS A 93 -6.19 -4.11 1.88
C LYS A 93 -6.95 -5.34 1.34
N PRO A 94 -8.00 -5.13 0.51
CA PRO A 94 -8.71 -3.87 0.29
C PRO A 94 -9.50 -3.44 1.52
N ILE A 95 -9.82 -2.16 1.64
CA ILE A 95 -10.55 -1.64 2.83
C ILE A 95 -11.87 -2.39 3.09
N ALA A 96 -12.57 -2.82 2.03
CA ALA A 96 -13.83 -3.58 2.07
C ALA A 96 -14.00 -4.32 0.73
N GLU A 97 -15.09 -5.10 0.58
CA GLU A 97 -15.46 -5.68 -0.73
C GLU A 97 -15.96 -4.61 -1.71
N GLU A 98 -16.72 -3.64 -1.21
CA GLU A 98 -17.33 -2.58 -2.00
C GLU A 98 -16.87 -1.19 -1.56
N PRO A 99 -16.62 -0.26 -2.47
CA PRO A 99 -16.24 1.12 -2.13
C PRO A 99 -17.27 1.84 -1.24
N ALA A 100 -18.55 1.51 -1.37
CA ALA A 100 -19.61 2.05 -0.52
C ALA A 100 -19.38 1.73 0.96
N GLN A 101 -19.03 0.48 1.27
CA GLN A 101 -18.69 0.03 2.62
C GLN A 101 -17.45 0.79 3.16
N GLY A 102 -16.43 1.00 2.32
CA GLY A 102 -15.26 1.79 2.70
C GLY A 102 -15.61 3.24 3.06
N ARG A 103 -16.55 3.86 2.33
CA ARG A 103 -17.04 5.20 2.65
C ARG A 103 -17.85 5.23 3.94
N GLU A 104 -18.65 4.19 4.23
CA GLU A 104 -19.38 4.07 5.50
C GLU A 104 -18.41 3.92 6.68
N LEU A 105 -17.35 3.12 6.55
CA LEU A 105 -16.29 3.00 7.57
C LEU A 105 -15.59 4.34 7.82
N LEU A 106 -15.30 5.11 6.76
CA LEU A 106 -14.69 6.44 6.89
C LEU A 106 -15.58 7.35 7.74
N VAL A 107 -16.86 7.47 7.40
CA VAL A 107 -17.82 8.31 8.13
C VAL A 107 -17.96 7.86 9.58
N ALA A 108 -18.08 6.56 9.81
CA ALA A 108 -18.21 6.01 11.17
C ALA A 108 -16.96 6.30 12.02
N ALA A 109 -15.76 6.18 11.45
CA ALA A 109 -14.51 6.48 12.15
C ALA A 109 -14.36 7.96 12.49
N GLU A 110 -14.77 8.86 11.57
CA GLU A 110 -14.80 10.30 11.82
C GLU A 110 -15.79 10.66 12.94
N GLU A 111 -17.00 10.11 12.91
CA GLU A 111 -18.03 10.34 13.95
C GLU A 111 -17.61 9.81 15.33
N ALA A 112 -16.93 8.65 15.36
CA ALA A 112 -16.42 8.06 16.59
C ALA A 112 -15.12 8.75 17.08
N GLY A 113 -14.45 9.53 16.24
CA GLY A 113 -13.17 10.17 16.55
C GLY A 113 -12.02 9.17 16.73
N VAL A 114 -12.05 8.04 16.01
CA VAL A 114 -11.01 6.99 16.05
C VAL A 114 -10.18 6.98 14.77
N THR A 115 -8.93 6.56 14.90
CA THR A 115 -8.03 6.39 13.74
C THR A 115 -8.48 5.21 12.88
N LEU A 116 -8.63 5.42 11.57
CA LEU A 116 -8.83 4.37 10.57
C LEU A 116 -7.73 4.47 9.51
N GLN A 117 -6.81 3.50 9.49
CA GLN A 117 -5.73 3.37 8.51
C GLN A 117 -5.93 2.15 7.63
N VAL A 118 -5.61 2.25 6.34
CA VAL A 118 -5.65 1.11 5.41
C VAL A 118 -4.25 0.55 5.20
N GLY A 119 -4.13 -0.78 5.15
CA GLY A 119 -2.87 -1.53 5.04
C GLY A 119 -2.24 -1.49 3.64
N HIS A 120 -2.06 -0.32 3.04
CA HIS A 120 -1.30 -0.16 1.81
C HIS A 120 0.19 -0.06 2.13
N ILE A 121 0.77 -1.20 2.44
CA ILE A 121 2.15 -1.37 2.93
C ILE A 121 3.22 -0.72 2.04
N GLU A 122 2.98 -0.60 0.72
CA GLU A 122 3.96 -0.03 -0.22
C GLU A 122 4.16 1.49 -0.02
N ARG A 123 3.20 2.21 0.59
CA ARG A 123 3.36 3.60 1.01
C ARG A 123 4.44 3.77 2.10
N PHE A 124 4.80 2.67 2.78
CA PHE A 124 5.84 2.62 3.80
C PHE A 124 7.14 1.99 3.29
N ASN A 125 7.19 1.60 2.01
CA ASN A 125 8.39 1.13 1.37
C ASN A 125 9.41 2.29 1.28
N PRO A 126 10.65 2.11 1.77
CA PRO A 126 11.66 3.17 1.77
C PRO A 126 11.91 3.79 0.40
N ALA A 127 11.84 3.00 -0.67
CA ALA A 127 12.02 3.50 -2.03
C ALA A 127 10.83 4.39 -2.46
N VAL A 128 9.60 4.05 -2.07
CA VAL A 128 8.40 4.89 -2.32
C VAL A 128 8.48 6.19 -1.53
N ARG A 129 8.89 6.14 -0.26
CA ARG A 129 9.10 7.35 0.55
C ARG A 129 10.17 8.27 -0.03
N THR A 130 11.24 7.70 -0.58
CA THR A 130 12.27 8.47 -1.29
C THR A 130 11.71 9.05 -2.59
N LEU A 131 10.89 8.27 -3.33
CA LEU A 131 10.20 8.74 -4.52
C LEU A 131 9.29 9.94 -4.24
N GLU A 132 8.46 9.89 -3.19
CA GLU A 132 7.58 11.00 -2.81
C GLU A 132 8.37 12.30 -2.59
N THR A 133 9.56 12.21 -1.97
CA THR A 133 10.44 13.38 -1.78
C THR A 133 10.96 13.94 -3.11
N VAL A 134 11.20 13.08 -4.10
CA VAL A 134 11.71 13.46 -5.43
C VAL A 134 10.57 13.93 -6.34
N ALA A 135 9.40 13.29 -6.24
CA ALA A 135 8.28 13.48 -7.17
C ALA A 135 7.56 14.82 -6.97
N GLY A 136 7.61 15.42 -5.79
CA GLY A 136 6.93 16.69 -5.49
C GLY A 136 7.33 17.87 -6.38
N ASP A 137 8.50 17.80 -7.02
CA ASP A 137 9.03 18.85 -7.90
C ASP A 137 9.01 18.44 -9.40
N LEU A 138 8.30 17.35 -9.75
CA LEU A 138 8.30 16.79 -11.11
C LEU A 138 7.02 17.14 -11.88
N ASP A 139 7.19 17.68 -13.08
CA ASP A 139 6.12 17.76 -14.09
C ASP A 139 5.92 16.37 -14.70
N VAL A 140 5.07 15.55 -14.06
CA VAL A 140 4.82 14.16 -14.44
C VAL A 140 4.06 14.10 -15.75
N ILE A 141 4.58 13.31 -16.70
CA ILE A 141 3.97 13.05 -18.00
C ILE A 141 3.29 11.66 -17.99
N ALA A 142 4.01 10.66 -17.51
CA ALA A 142 3.51 9.29 -17.49
C ALA A 142 4.10 8.48 -16.32
N VAL A 143 3.33 7.46 -15.90
CA VAL A 143 3.74 6.46 -14.89
C VAL A 143 3.59 5.07 -15.49
N ASP A 144 4.55 4.19 -15.26
CA ASP A 144 4.50 2.76 -15.62
C ASP A 144 4.79 1.92 -14.39
N SER A 145 3.91 0.99 -14.05
CA SER A 145 4.09 0.07 -12.93
C SER A 145 3.89 -1.38 -13.34
N GLN A 146 4.76 -2.24 -12.82
CA GLN A 146 4.73 -3.67 -13.05
C GLN A 146 4.81 -4.44 -11.74
N ARG A 147 3.78 -5.27 -11.49
CA ARG A 147 3.70 -6.18 -10.36
C ARG A 147 3.48 -7.61 -10.84
N LEU A 148 4.59 -8.26 -11.16
CA LEU A 148 4.60 -9.57 -11.79
C LEU A 148 5.14 -10.64 -10.82
N GLY A 149 4.66 -11.89 -10.93
CA GLY A 149 5.16 -12.99 -10.14
C GLY A 149 4.67 -14.35 -10.61
N PRO A 150 5.27 -15.43 -10.09
CA PRO A 150 4.82 -16.79 -10.35
C PRO A 150 3.48 -17.07 -9.67
N PRO A 151 2.77 -18.15 -10.08
CA PRO A 151 1.55 -18.57 -9.44
C PRO A 151 1.73 -18.73 -7.93
N ALA A 152 0.77 -18.23 -7.18
CA ALA A 152 0.73 -18.46 -5.74
C ALA A 152 0.47 -19.95 -5.47
N GLY A 153 1.19 -20.55 -4.52
CA GLY A 153 0.98 -21.94 -4.13
C GLY A 153 -0.32 -22.20 -3.33
N ARG A 154 -1.25 -21.24 -3.35
CA ARG A 154 -2.57 -21.28 -2.68
C ARG A 154 -3.61 -20.65 -3.58
N GLU A 155 -4.86 -21.03 -3.37
CA GLU A 155 -6.00 -20.35 -3.98
C GLU A 155 -6.17 -18.96 -3.37
N ILE A 156 -6.39 -17.96 -4.23
CA ILE A 156 -6.65 -16.57 -3.86
C ILE A 156 -7.99 -16.22 -4.47
N ALA A 157 -8.94 -15.80 -3.63
CA ALA A 157 -10.30 -15.51 -4.05
C ALA A 157 -10.39 -14.21 -4.87
N ASP A 158 -9.57 -13.20 -4.50
CA ASP A 158 -9.58 -11.91 -5.17
C ASP A 158 -8.92 -11.99 -6.56
N GLY A 159 -9.44 -11.25 -7.52
CA GLY A 159 -8.84 -11.04 -8.85
C GLY A 159 -7.43 -10.46 -8.76
N VAL A 160 -6.64 -10.60 -9.82
CA VAL A 160 -5.25 -10.14 -9.79
C VAL A 160 -5.14 -8.61 -9.67
N ALA A 161 -6.14 -7.86 -10.15
CA ALA A 161 -6.17 -6.43 -9.96
C ALA A 161 -6.41 -6.05 -8.50
N THR A 162 -7.41 -6.62 -7.87
CA THR A 162 -7.73 -6.35 -6.45
C THR A 162 -6.66 -6.88 -5.49
N ASP A 163 -6.00 -8.03 -5.78
CA ASP A 163 -4.96 -8.55 -4.90
C ASP A 163 -3.60 -7.89 -5.10
N LEU A 164 -3.18 -7.69 -6.35
CA LEU A 164 -1.83 -7.22 -6.68
C LEU A 164 -1.79 -5.77 -7.16
N MET A 165 -2.60 -5.40 -8.17
CA MET A 165 -2.53 -4.07 -8.78
C MET A 165 -2.94 -2.96 -7.81
N ILE A 166 -3.78 -3.25 -6.83
CA ILE A 166 -4.24 -2.27 -5.83
C ILE A 166 -3.09 -1.58 -5.09
N HIS A 167 -1.98 -2.26 -4.88
CA HIS A 167 -0.80 -1.65 -4.26
C HIS A 167 -0.18 -0.57 -5.13
N ASP A 168 -0.12 -0.80 -6.44
CA ASP A 168 0.44 0.15 -7.40
C ASP A 168 -0.57 1.24 -7.73
N ALA A 169 -1.87 0.91 -7.71
CA ALA A 169 -2.96 1.88 -7.84
C ALA A 169 -2.94 2.90 -6.70
N ASP A 170 -2.77 2.45 -5.44
CA ASP A 170 -2.64 3.34 -4.29
C ASP A 170 -1.42 4.27 -4.41
N VAL A 171 -0.25 3.72 -4.73
CA VAL A 171 0.96 4.54 -4.94
C VAL A 171 0.78 5.52 -6.10
N LEU A 172 0.20 5.09 -7.22
CA LEU A 172 -0.10 5.96 -8.36
C LEU A 172 -1.00 7.13 -7.96
N LEU A 173 -2.12 6.85 -7.29
CA LEU A 173 -3.08 7.87 -6.87
C LEU A 173 -2.50 8.84 -5.83
N SER A 174 -1.50 8.41 -5.06
CA SER A 174 -0.79 9.29 -4.13
C SER A 174 0.25 10.19 -4.79
N LEU A 175 0.77 9.78 -5.95
CA LEU A 175 1.75 10.55 -6.73
C LEU A 175 1.07 11.52 -7.71
N VAL A 176 -0.07 11.08 -8.26
CA VAL A 176 -0.90 11.87 -9.17
C VAL A 176 -2.22 12.14 -8.46
N ASP A 177 -2.26 13.22 -7.68
CA ASP A 177 -3.43 13.60 -6.88
C ASP A 177 -4.46 14.36 -7.73
N GLU A 178 -4.93 13.68 -8.81
CA GLU A 178 -5.86 14.22 -9.78
C GLU A 178 -6.97 13.21 -10.09
N PRO A 179 -8.15 13.65 -10.54
CA PRO A 179 -9.22 12.74 -10.91
C PRO A 179 -8.84 11.86 -12.11
N VAL A 180 -9.28 10.59 -12.04
CA VAL A 180 -9.18 9.65 -13.15
C VAL A 180 -10.27 9.95 -14.18
N ALA A 181 -9.88 10.32 -15.39
CA ALA A 181 -10.77 10.56 -16.51
C ALA A 181 -11.26 9.23 -17.11
N ASP A 182 -10.35 8.43 -17.67
CA ASP A 182 -10.67 7.18 -18.34
C ASP A 182 -9.79 6.02 -17.92
N VAL A 183 -10.32 4.78 -18.07
CA VAL A 183 -9.61 3.52 -17.82
C VAL A 183 -9.86 2.59 -18.99
N TYR A 184 -8.79 2.03 -19.52
CA TYR A 184 -8.77 0.96 -20.53
C TYR A 184 -8.06 -0.24 -19.91
N ALA A 185 -8.58 -1.45 -20.06
CA ALA A 185 -7.99 -2.63 -19.48
C ALA A 185 -8.28 -3.86 -20.30
N ALA A 186 -7.37 -4.81 -20.27
CA ALA A 186 -7.57 -6.14 -20.83
C ALA A 186 -6.98 -7.19 -19.89
N GLU A 187 -7.61 -8.35 -19.84
CA GLU A 187 -7.16 -9.49 -19.06
C GLU A 187 -6.95 -10.74 -19.89
N THR A 188 -6.16 -11.67 -19.41
CA THR A 188 -5.95 -12.97 -20.03
C THR A 188 -5.59 -14.04 -18.99
N ALA A 189 -5.57 -15.29 -19.43
CA ALA A 189 -5.27 -16.44 -18.59
C ALA A 189 -6.25 -16.60 -17.39
N GLY A 190 -7.52 -16.26 -17.61
CA GLY A 190 -8.56 -16.32 -16.57
C GLY A 190 -8.25 -15.39 -15.40
N ASP A 191 -8.16 -14.10 -15.68
CA ASP A 191 -7.84 -13.03 -14.72
C ASP A 191 -6.43 -13.07 -14.07
N GLN A 192 -5.54 -13.95 -14.53
CA GLN A 192 -4.21 -14.10 -13.91
C GLN A 192 -3.17 -13.09 -14.45
N TYR A 193 -3.52 -12.36 -15.49
CA TYR A 193 -2.72 -11.29 -16.07
C TYR A 193 -3.65 -10.15 -16.51
N VAL A 194 -3.46 -8.97 -15.91
CA VAL A 194 -4.24 -7.76 -16.22
C VAL A 194 -3.28 -6.63 -16.57
N ALA A 195 -3.58 -5.94 -17.67
CA ALA A 195 -2.92 -4.70 -18.08
C ALA A 195 -3.97 -3.59 -18.20
N ALA A 196 -3.67 -2.44 -17.62
CA ALA A 196 -4.55 -1.28 -17.63
C ALA A 196 -3.81 -0.01 -18.03
N THR A 197 -4.52 0.89 -18.72
CA THR A 197 -4.12 2.28 -18.96
C THR A 197 -5.12 3.18 -18.25
N VAL A 198 -4.61 4.10 -17.44
CA VAL A 198 -5.38 5.08 -16.68
C VAL A 198 -5.03 6.48 -17.20
N GLU A 199 -6.03 7.23 -17.64
CA GLU A 199 -5.88 8.63 -18.05
C GLU A 199 -6.42 9.55 -16.96
N PHE A 200 -5.64 10.57 -16.57
CA PHE A 200 -6.05 11.58 -15.61
C PHE A 200 -6.56 12.85 -16.32
N GLU A 201 -7.41 13.63 -15.66
CA GLU A 201 -7.95 14.87 -16.22
C GLU A 201 -6.86 15.88 -16.62
N THR A 202 -5.70 15.84 -15.98
CA THR A 202 -4.52 16.65 -16.32
C THR A 202 -3.79 16.20 -17.60
N GLY A 203 -4.16 15.05 -18.17
CA GLY A 203 -3.50 14.43 -19.32
C GLY A 203 -2.32 13.52 -18.94
N VAL A 204 -2.03 13.31 -17.66
CA VAL A 204 -1.09 12.28 -17.23
C VAL A 204 -1.65 10.91 -17.59
N VAL A 205 -0.80 10.03 -18.12
CA VAL A 205 -1.17 8.65 -18.48
C VAL A 205 -0.37 7.67 -17.61
N ALA A 206 -1.08 6.69 -17.03
CA ALA A 206 -0.42 5.62 -16.30
C ALA A 206 -0.71 4.25 -16.93
N THR A 207 0.29 3.36 -16.93
CA THR A 207 0.13 1.95 -17.28
C THR A 207 0.41 1.07 -16.09
N LEU A 208 -0.50 0.16 -15.77
CA LEU A 208 -0.41 -0.77 -14.67
C LEU A 208 -0.48 -2.20 -15.20
N THR A 209 0.47 -3.05 -14.82
CA THR A 209 0.45 -4.47 -15.17
C THR A 209 0.58 -5.33 -13.92
N ALA A 210 -0.37 -6.22 -13.70
CA ALA A 210 -0.31 -7.20 -12.62
C ALA A 210 -0.43 -8.63 -13.16
N SER A 211 0.35 -9.56 -12.59
CA SER A 211 0.38 -10.95 -13.06
C SER A 211 0.75 -11.93 -11.96
N ARG A 212 0.08 -13.09 -11.95
CA ARG A 212 0.41 -14.27 -11.14
C ARG A 212 0.95 -15.44 -11.97
N VAL A 213 1.24 -15.23 -13.26
CA VAL A 213 1.70 -16.29 -14.19
C VAL A 213 3.07 -16.00 -14.80
N THR A 214 3.75 -14.98 -14.32
CA THR A 214 5.06 -14.57 -14.81
C THR A 214 6.18 -15.29 -14.03
N GLN A 215 7.14 -15.87 -14.73
CA GLN A 215 8.21 -16.69 -14.11
C GLN A 215 9.15 -15.90 -13.20
N GLN A 216 9.27 -14.59 -13.42
CA GLN A 216 10.12 -13.70 -12.64
C GLN A 216 9.25 -12.80 -11.74
N LYS A 217 9.70 -12.59 -10.50
CA LYS A 217 9.11 -11.61 -9.60
C LYS A 217 9.63 -10.21 -9.98
N VAL A 218 8.72 -9.32 -10.38
CA VAL A 218 9.02 -7.91 -10.71
C VAL A 218 8.11 -7.02 -9.85
N ARG A 219 8.68 -5.97 -9.30
CA ARG A 219 7.99 -4.94 -8.51
C ARG A 219 8.65 -3.61 -8.82
N THR A 220 8.21 -2.94 -9.87
CA THR A 220 8.85 -1.70 -10.33
C THR A 220 7.82 -0.62 -10.64
N LEU A 221 8.20 0.63 -10.43
CA LEU A 221 7.47 1.80 -10.86
C LEU A 221 8.44 2.76 -11.55
N SER A 222 8.03 3.34 -12.67
CA SER A 222 8.80 4.35 -13.40
C SER A 222 7.93 5.58 -13.63
N ILE A 223 8.49 6.76 -13.36
CA ILE A 223 7.88 8.06 -13.69
C ILE A 223 8.67 8.67 -14.84
N THR A 224 7.99 9.07 -15.89
CA THR A 224 8.52 9.92 -16.93
C THR A 224 8.04 11.35 -16.66
N ALA A 225 8.98 12.25 -16.44
CA ALA A 225 8.74 13.68 -16.26
C ALA A 225 9.47 14.48 -17.35
N GLU A 226 9.17 15.77 -17.49
CA GLU A 226 9.83 16.63 -18.50
C GLU A 226 11.35 16.65 -18.34
N SER A 227 11.85 16.69 -17.10
CA SER A 227 13.28 16.86 -16.80
C SER A 227 14.04 15.57 -16.54
N CYS A 228 13.34 14.44 -16.26
CA CYS A 228 13.99 13.20 -15.88
C CYS A 228 13.08 11.98 -16.02
N ARG A 229 13.70 10.81 -15.91
CA ARG A 229 12.99 9.55 -15.65
C ARG A 229 13.42 8.99 -14.30
N VAL A 230 12.46 8.74 -13.42
CA VAL A 230 12.69 8.07 -12.13
C VAL A 230 12.27 6.62 -12.23
N THR A 231 13.08 5.71 -11.73
CA THR A 231 12.74 4.28 -11.63
C THR A 231 12.91 3.81 -10.19
N VAL A 232 11.89 3.14 -9.68
CA VAL A 232 11.85 2.55 -8.34
C VAL A 232 11.81 1.04 -8.46
N ASP A 233 12.65 0.35 -7.72
CA ASP A 233 12.54 -1.08 -7.46
C ASP A 233 12.11 -1.29 -6.00
N TYR A 234 10.92 -1.86 -5.80
CA TYR A 234 10.34 -2.06 -4.47
C TYR A 234 11.04 -3.20 -3.70
N ILE A 235 11.59 -4.19 -4.43
CA ILE A 235 12.24 -5.37 -3.83
C ILE A 235 13.62 -4.97 -3.33
N ASP A 236 14.40 -4.33 -4.20
CA ASP A 236 15.76 -3.87 -3.89
C ASP A 236 15.75 -2.57 -3.06
N GLN A 237 14.58 -1.98 -2.84
CA GLN A 237 14.38 -0.70 -2.17
C GLN A 237 15.34 0.36 -2.73
N SER A 238 15.31 0.54 -4.04
CA SER A 238 16.23 1.44 -4.72
C SER A 238 15.50 2.43 -5.63
N VAL A 239 16.09 3.62 -5.77
CA VAL A 239 15.63 4.69 -6.65
C VAL A 239 16.76 5.10 -7.59
N ARG A 240 16.43 5.27 -8.86
CA ARG A 240 17.35 5.74 -9.88
C ARG A 240 16.70 6.86 -10.68
N ILE A 241 17.42 7.99 -10.82
CA ILE A 241 16.98 9.16 -11.58
C ILE A 241 17.91 9.32 -12.77
N ASN A 242 17.36 9.30 -13.97
CA ASN A 242 18.10 9.53 -15.20
C ASN A 242 17.76 10.93 -15.73
N ARG A 243 18.77 11.81 -15.86
CA ARG A 243 18.64 13.16 -16.40
C ARG A 243 19.55 13.31 -17.63
N HIS A 244 19.12 14.13 -18.56
CA HIS A 244 19.98 14.59 -19.63
C HIS A 244 20.50 15.98 -19.29
N SER A 245 21.80 16.21 -19.52
CA SER A 245 22.34 17.56 -19.51
C SER A 245 21.80 18.32 -20.71
N LEU A 246 21.64 19.64 -20.55
CA LEU A 246 21.46 20.49 -21.72
C LEU A 246 22.69 20.39 -22.62
N PRO A 247 22.49 20.30 -23.97
CA PRO A 247 23.61 20.25 -24.89
C PRO A 247 24.46 21.52 -24.76
N GLU A 248 25.76 21.34 -24.56
CA GLU A 248 26.72 22.46 -24.53
C GLU A 248 27.63 22.41 -25.74
N TYR A 249 27.87 23.59 -26.31
CA TYR A 249 28.96 23.76 -27.27
C TYR A 249 30.17 24.21 -26.50
N VAL A 250 31.18 23.36 -26.41
CA VAL A 250 32.45 23.63 -25.73
C VAL A 250 33.48 24.01 -26.80
N GLU A 251 33.99 25.22 -26.74
CA GLU A 251 35.11 25.67 -27.60
C GLU A 251 36.40 25.42 -26.86
N THR A 252 37.29 24.60 -27.49
CA THR A 252 38.62 24.35 -26.98
C THR A 252 39.61 24.42 -28.16
N ASP A 253 40.62 25.29 -28.08
CA ASP A 253 41.65 25.49 -29.10
C ASP A 253 41.11 25.82 -30.49
N GLY A 254 39.96 26.53 -30.56
CA GLY A 254 39.32 26.89 -31.84
C GLY A 254 38.48 25.79 -32.48
N GLU A 255 38.32 24.66 -31.83
CA GLU A 255 37.38 23.61 -32.21
C GLU A 255 36.11 23.69 -31.35
N VAL A 256 34.94 23.68 -31.99
CA VAL A 256 33.65 23.61 -31.34
C VAL A 256 33.24 22.14 -31.19
N ARG A 257 33.09 21.69 -29.98
CA ARG A 257 32.61 20.34 -29.68
C ARG A 257 31.20 20.38 -29.10
N TYR A 258 30.35 19.47 -29.59
CA TYR A 258 29.04 19.21 -28.99
C TYR A 258 29.19 18.24 -27.84
N ARG A 259 28.77 18.67 -26.64
CA ARG A 259 28.79 17.85 -25.43
C ARG A 259 27.37 17.59 -24.96
N HIS A 260 27.02 16.33 -24.77
CA HIS A 260 25.77 15.88 -24.18
C HIS A 260 26.07 14.76 -23.18
N GLU A 261 25.61 14.94 -21.94
CA GLU A 261 25.88 14.00 -20.85
C GLU A 261 24.58 13.37 -20.35
N ASN A 262 24.63 12.08 -20.05
CA ASN A 262 23.59 11.38 -19.31
C ASN A 262 24.03 11.30 -17.84
N VAL A 263 23.24 11.90 -16.95
CA VAL A 263 23.48 11.85 -15.52
C VAL A 263 22.57 10.82 -14.89
N VAL A 264 23.14 9.92 -14.11
CA VAL A 264 22.40 8.94 -13.32
C VAL A 264 22.63 9.23 -11.84
N GLU A 265 21.57 9.67 -11.19
CA GLU A 265 21.55 9.90 -9.74
C GLU A 265 20.96 8.66 -9.04
N ARG A 266 21.54 8.30 -7.89
CA ARG A 266 21.02 7.24 -7.03
C ARG A 266 20.91 7.79 -5.61
N PRO A 267 19.72 8.28 -5.23
CA PRO A 267 19.47 8.71 -3.86
C PRO A 267 19.75 7.58 -2.88
N THR A 268 20.26 7.93 -1.71
CA THR A 268 20.42 6.95 -0.63
C THR A 268 19.03 6.62 -0.08
N VAL A 269 18.68 5.35 -0.09
CA VAL A 269 17.46 4.82 0.50
C VAL A 269 17.82 4.12 1.80
N GLU A 270 17.25 4.57 2.91
CA GLU A 270 17.41 3.89 4.21
C GLU A 270 16.53 2.63 4.23
N ASN A 271 17.13 1.50 3.87
CA ASN A 271 16.44 0.21 3.85
C ASN A 271 15.75 -0.08 5.20
N GLY A 272 14.59 -0.71 5.13
CA GLY A 272 13.83 -1.03 6.32
C GLY A 272 12.66 -1.95 6.02
N GLU A 273 12.08 -2.51 7.05
CA GLU A 273 10.88 -3.34 6.93
C GLU A 273 9.64 -2.44 6.77
N PRO A 274 8.95 -2.47 5.61
CA PRO A 274 7.76 -1.63 5.38
C PRO A 274 6.66 -1.85 6.44
N LEU A 275 6.35 -3.10 6.77
CA LEU A 275 5.35 -3.42 7.79
C LEU A 275 5.67 -2.81 9.15
N LYS A 276 6.94 -2.80 9.54
CA LYS A 276 7.36 -2.19 10.82
C LYS A 276 7.16 -0.68 10.81
N LYS A 277 7.44 -0.03 9.68
CA LYS A 277 7.19 1.41 9.50
C LYS A 277 5.69 1.72 9.51
N GLU A 278 4.88 0.92 8.82
CA GLU A 278 3.43 1.03 8.80
C GLU A 278 2.81 0.93 10.19
N LEU A 279 3.11 -0.15 10.92
CA LEU A 279 2.56 -0.36 12.26
C LEU A 279 3.08 0.68 13.27
N THR A 280 4.31 1.18 13.09
CA THR A 280 4.83 2.28 13.91
C THR A 280 4.02 3.56 13.67
N ALA A 281 3.75 3.90 12.40
CA ALA A 281 2.96 5.07 12.03
C ALA A 281 1.52 4.96 12.52
N PHE A 282 0.91 3.79 12.39
CA PHE A 282 -0.44 3.52 12.91
C PHE A 282 -0.53 3.70 14.43
N VAL A 283 0.39 3.09 15.18
CA VAL A 283 0.43 3.24 16.65
C VAL A 283 0.59 4.69 17.05
N GLU A 284 1.40 5.46 16.33
CA GLU A 284 1.59 6.88 16.60
C GLU A 284 0.32 7.70 16.27
N ALA A 285 -0.32 7.44 15.14
CA ALA A 285 -1.58 8.08 14.76
C ALA A 285 -2.69 7.77 15.79
N ALA A 286 -2.86 6.51 16.16
CA ALA A 286 -3.85 6.09 17.16
C ALA A 286 -3.59 6.69 18.56
N ARG A 287 -2.31 6.91 18.92
CA ARG A 287 -1.93 7.50 20.20
C ARG A 287 -2.13 9.02 20.24
N THR A 288 -1.94 9.70 19.12
CA THR A 288 -1.94 11.18 19.06
C THR A 288 -3.22 11.76 18.49
N GLY A 289 -4.04 10.96 17.81
CA GLY A 289 -5.17 11.43 17.02
C GLY A 289 -4.75 12.15 15.73
N ALA A 290 -3.49 11.97 15.30
CA ALA A 290 -3.05 12.51 14.02
C ALA A 290 -3.65 11.73 12.85
N GLU A 291 -3.77 12.39 11.71
CA GLU A 291 -4.21 11.75 10.48
C GLU A 291 -3.24 10.61 10.08
N PRO A 292 -3.75 9.42 9.75
CA PRO A 292 -2.90 8.32 9.33
C PRO A 292 -2.26 8.59 7.97
N VAL A 293 -1.08 8.00 7.72
CA VAL A 293 -0.34 8.14 6.45
C VAL A 293 -1.14 7.62 5.26
N VAL A 294 -1.91 6.56 5.47
CA VAL A 294 -2.83 5.99 4.47
C VAL A 294 -4.24 6.05 5.05
N THR A 295 -5.01 6.96 4.52
CA THR A 295 -6.38 7.22 4.99
C THR A 295 -7.38 6.18 4.46
N ALA A 296 -8.57 6.13 5.05
CA ALA A 296 -9.68 5.36 4.49
C ALA A 296 -10.09 5.87 3.10
N ALA A 297 -9.99 7.18 2.86
CA ALA A 297 -10.25 7.77 1.54
C ALA A 297 -9.27 7.26 0.48
N ASP A 298 -7.97 7.13 0.81
CA ASP A 298 -6.98 6.54 -0.09
C ASP A 298 -7.33 5.08 -0.42
N GLY A 299 -7.71 4.29 0.60
CA GLY A 299 -8.13 2.91 0.42
C GLY A 299 -9.38 2.76 -0.47
N VAL A 300 -10.35 3.65 -0.33
CA VAL A 300 -11.55 3.70 -1.18
C VAL A 300 -11.17 4.05 -2.63
N ARG A 301 -10.35 5.09 -2.85
CA ARG A 301 -9.89 5.49 -4.19
C ARG A 301 -9.14 4.35 -4.90
N ALA A 302 -8.26 3.66 -4.17
CA ALA A 302 -7.51 2.52 -4.72
C ALA A 302 -8.43 1.36 -5.09
N LEU A 303 -9.42 1.04 -4.26
CA LEU A 303 -10.42 0.01 -4.53
C LEU A 303 -11.29 0.38 -5.73
N GLU A 304 -11.78 1.63 -5.81
CA GLU A 304 -12.57 2.11 -6.96
C GLU A 304 -11.81 1.98 -8.28
N LEU A 305 -10.53 2.34 -8.30
CA LEU A 305 -9.71 2.23 -9.50
C LEU A 305 -9.55 0.77 -9.94
N VAL A 306 -9.21 -0.16 -9.04
CA VAL A 306 -9.00 -1.56 -9.45
C VAL A 306 -10.31 -2.25 -9.83
N GLN A 307 -11.43 -1.92 -9.20
CA GLN A 307 -12.74 -2.43 -9.60
C GLN A 307 -13.17 -1.88 -10.98
N ARG A 308 -12.86 -0.62 -11.28
CA ARG A 308 -13.06 -0.06 -12.63
C ARG A 308 -12.21 -0.78 -13.68
N VAL A 309 -10.95 -1.12 -13.33
CA VAL A 309 -10.08 -1.93 -14.19
C VAL A 309 -10.68 -3.31 -14.44
N GLU A 310 -11.14 -4.02 -13.42
CA GLU A 310 -11.77 -5.34 -13.53
C GLU A 310 -13.06 -5.28 -14.38
N ALA A 311 -13.90 -4.30 -14.14
CA ALA A 311 -15.15 -4.14 -14.89
C ALA A 311 -14.92 -3.88 -16.40
N VAL A 312 -13.89 -3.08 -16.74
CA VAL A 312 -13.52 -2.82 -18.14
C VAL A 312 -12.91 -4.07 -18.77
N ALA A 313 -11.98 -4.74 -18.09
CA ALA A 313 -11.32 -5.93 -18.59
C ALA A 313 -12.29 -7.10 -18.86
N ALA A 314 -13.31 -7.26 -18.01
CA ALA A 314 -14.34 -8.30 -18.17
C ALA A 314 -15.37 -8.00 -19.27
N SER A 315 -15.42 -6.78 -19.79
CA SER A 315 -16.40 -6.35 -20.81
C SER A 315 -15.91 -6.54 -22.27
N GLU A 316 -14.65 -6.87 -22.48
CA GLU A 316 -14.02 -7.19 -23.78
C GLU A 316 -13.91 -8.71 -24.02
#